data_53d8c745dcd69ea220a7586db07f10ef
#
_entry.id   53d8c745dcd69ea220a7586db07f10ef
#
_cell.length_a   1.000
_cell.length_b   1.000
_cell.length_c   1.000
_cell.angle_alpha   90.00
_cell.angle_beta   90.00
_cell.angle_gamma   90.00
#
_symmetry.space_group_name_H-M   'P 1'
#
loop_
_entity.id
_entity.type
_entity.pdbx_description
1 polymer ?
#
loop_
_entity_poly.entity_id
_entity_poly.type
_entity_poly.pdbx_seq_one_letter_code
_entity_poly.pdbx_strand_id
1 'polypeptide(L)'
;MGLQPDVYTQLQQTATLVIHNAWTVNFNFPLAAFKPHLQGVVNLINFATRSPQAPHIFFLSSISSVMGHRNSESGLLPETILTTTTPAPNGYANSKYIAEHLIDYAEKQQEEQQNDHQQARAAPSFSFARVGQVAGAVRSPGLWNRAEWFPSLVQSSRHIQALPDTLDWVPVDLLAEVLVELALLGAADNYGCPSATSSSRSVQVYHAVNLHSQSWDLIRPVVADALLAQGKDNTGKTIETIPLCEWVQRVRRDIEIASASSLADAKNKSLGEKDLQALLKQNPAAKLLDFFQGLEMEHTQSVVFEWVHTAKMREVTRGGGCTA
;
A
#
# COMPACT_ATOMS: atom_id res chain seq x y z
N MET A 1 21.32 -10.81 -0.14
CA MET A 1 20.94 -9.60 0.62
C MET A 1 21.95 -8.46 0.48
N GLY A 2 23.06 -8.63 -0.24
CA GLY A 2 24.05 -7.57 -0.48
C GLY A 2 24.87 -7.13 0.75
N LEU A 3 24.83 -7.89 1.83
CA LEU A 3 25.59 -7.64 3.05
C LEU A 3 26.94 -8.36 3.01
N GLN A 4 27.93 -7.82 3.74
CA GLN A 4 29.17 -8.55 3.98
C GLN A 4 28.89 -9.83 4.79
N PRO A 5 29.64 -10.92 4.57
CA PRO A 5 29.35 -12.22 5.20
C PRO A 5 29.30 -12.21 6.73
N ASP A 6 30.18 -11.43 7.37
CA ASP A 6 30.25 -11.24 8.81
C ASP A 6 29.02 -10.52 9.35
N VAL A 7 28.61 -9.42 8.69
CA VAL A 7 27.38 -8.69 9.04
C VAL A 7 26.14 -9.57 8.86
N TYR A 8 26.07 -10.33 7.76
CA TYR A 8 24.97 -11.27 7.55
C TYR A 8 24.88 -12.31 8.66
N THR A 9 26.01 -12.90 9.03
CA THR A 9 26.09 -13.91 10.10
C THR A 9 25.70 -13.31 11.45
N GLN A 10 26.18 -12.10 11.76
CA GLN A 10 25.81 -11.43 13.00
C GLN A 10 24.31 -11.18 13.09
N LEU A 11 23.70 -10.62 12.03
CA LEU A 11 22.25 -10.37 11.98
C LEU A 11 21.46 -11.68 12.09
N GLN A 12 21.90 -12.76 11.43
CA GLN A 12 21.24 -14.04 11.50
C GLN A 12 21.25 -14.64 12.92
N GLN A 13 22.28 -14.34 13.70
CA GLN A 13 22.39 -14.81 15.09
C GLN A 13 21.64 -13.95 16.11
N THR A 14 21.33 -12.68 15.77
CA THR A 14 20.82 -11.71 16.76
C THR A 14 19.45 -11.14 16.42
N ALA A 15 19.03 -11.15 15.14
CA ALA A 15 17.75 -10.58 14.77
C ALA A 15 16.58 -11.42 15.28
N THR A 16 15.63 -10.77 15.93
CA THR A 16 14.39 -11.36 16.45
C THR A 16 13.14 -10.86 15.71
N LEU A 17 13.24 -9.72 15.07
CA LEU A 17 12.18 -9.09 14.27
C LEU A 17 12.77 -8.49 13.00
N VAL A 18 12.09 -8.71 11.88
CA VAL A 18 12.41 -8.07 10.60
C VAL A 18 11.15 -7.39 10.06
N ILE A 19 11.19 -6.06 9.92
CA ILE A 19 10.13 -5.28 9.26
C ILE A 19 10.55 -5.05 7.82
N HIS A 20 9.84 -5.68 6.87
CA HIS A 20 10.16 -5.58 5.45
C HIS A 20 9.28 -4.53 4.74
N ASN A 21 9.82 -3.32 4.59
CA ASN A 21 9.19 -2.19 3.90
C ASN A 21 9.92 -1.78 2.61
N ALA A 22 10.95 -2.51 2.19
CA ALA A 22 11.76 -2.18 1.02
C ALA A 22 11.07 -2.63 -0.27
N TRP A 23 10.21 -1.77 -0.82
CA TRP A 23 9.46 -2.03 -2.05
C TRP A 23 9.34 -0.77 -2.90
N THR A 24 9.54 -0.89 -4.20
CA THR A 24 9.30 0.22 -5.13
C THR A 24 7.81 0.44 -5.31
N VAL A 25 7.32 1.64 -5.01
CA VAL A 25 5.94 2.04 -5.30
C VAL A 25 5.91 2.68 -6.68
N ASN A 26 5.59 1.89 -7.69
CA ASN A 26 5.42 2.37 -9.06
C ASN A 26 4.34 1.54 -9.77
N PHE A 27 3.19 2.14 -9.99
CA PHE A 27 2.02 1.49 -10.59
C PHE A 27 2.16 1.25 -12.10
N ASN A 28 3.11 1.94 -12.76
CA ASN A 28 3.36 1.81 -14.19
C ASN A 28 4.34 0.66 -14.54
N PHE A 29 4.99 0.08 -13.53
CA PHE A 29 5.92 -1.01 -13.76
C PHE A 29 5.18 -2.34 -14.04
N PRO A 30 5.60 -3.10 -15.07
CA PRO A 30 5.09 -4.45 -15.28
C PRO A 30 5.54 -5.37 -14.13
N LEU A 31 4.78 -6.45 -13.90
CA LEU A 31 5.09 -7.42 -12.83
C LEU A 31 6.55 -7.93 -12.88
N ALA A 32 7.09 -8.14 -14.07
CA ALA A 32 8.47 -8.61 -14.25
C ALA A 32 9.52 -7.68 -13.61
N ALA A 33 9.26 -6.38 -13.52
CA ALA A 33 10.16 -5.42 -12.88
C ALA A 33 10.26 -5.61 -11.36
N PHE A 34 9.28 -6.29 -10.74
CA PHE A 34 9.26 -6.59 -9.31
C PHE A 34 9.96 -7.90 -8.93
N LYS A 35 10.52 -8.63 -9.89
CA LYS A 35 11.27 -9.87 -9.62
C LYS A 35 12.36 -9.71 -8.55
N PRO A 36 13.18 -8.63 -8.52
CA PRO A 36 14.15 -8.42 -7.45
C PRO A 36 13.52 -8.28 -6.05
N HIS A 37 12.35 -7.65 -5.94
CA HIS A 37 11.63 -7.51 -4.67
C HIS A 37 11.08 -8.86 -4.18
N LEU A 38 10.48 -9.64 -5.07
CA LEU A 38 10.03 -11.00 -4.77
C LEU A 38 11.19 -11.91 -4.35
N GLN A 39 12.34 -11.81 -5.03
CA GLN A 39 13.56 -12.49 -4.62
C GLN A 39 14.03 -12.04 -3.23
N GLY A 40 13.85 -10.75 -2.91
CA GLY A 40 14.12 -10.21 -1.56
C GLY A 40 13.28 -10.88 -0.48
N VAL A 41 11.98 -11.11 -0.73
CA VAL A 41 11.10 -11.86 0.19
C VAL A 41 11.61 -13.28 0.38
N VAL A 42 11.92 -14.00 -0.69
CA VAL A 42 12.49 -15.36 -0.60
C VAL A 42 13.80 -15.38 0.18
N ASN A 43 14.66 -14.38 -0.01
CA ASN A 43 15.93 -14.28 0.72
C ASN A 43 15.69 -14.01 2.22
N LEU A 44 14.68 -13.22 2.59
CA LEU A 44 14.31 -12.98 4.00
C LEU A 44 13.71 -14.23 4.64
N ILE A 45 12.85 -14.98 3.94
CA ILE A 45 12.32 -16.26 4.38
C ILE A 45 13.48 -17.23 4.66
N ASN A 46 14.42 -17.39 3.72
CA ASN A 46 15.60 -18.24 3.89
C ASN A 46 16.50 -17.77 5.04
N PHE A 47 16.63 -16.46 5.25
CA PHE A 47 17.37 -15.90 6.37
C PHE A 47 16.71 -16.31 7.70
N ALA A 48 15.40 -16.11 7.83
CA ALA A 48 14.66 -16.43 9.04
C ALA A 48 14.67 -17.94 9.36
N THR A 49 14.44 -18.78 8.37
CA THR A 49 14.42 -20.26 8.52
C THR A 49 15.78 -20.82 8.99
N ARG A 50 16.88 -20.17 8.63
CA ARG A 50 18.22 -20.57 9.04
C ARG A 50 18.72 -19.89 10.31
N SER A 51 17.99 -18.90 10.81
CA SER A 51 18.35 -18.16 12.02
C SER A 51 18.04 -19.02 13.27
N PRO A 52 18.97 -19.12 14.24
CA PRO A 52 18.70 -19.76 15.52
C PRO A 52 17.70 -18.97 16.38
N GLN A 53 17.55 -17.68 16.12
CA GLN A 53 16.60 -16.81 16.82
C GLN A 53 15.16 -16.94 16.31
N ALA A 54 14.95 -17.65 15.18
CA ALA A 54 13.63 -17.82 14.58
C ALA A 54 12.84 -16.48 14.49
N PRO A 55 13.36 -15.45 13.82
CA PRO A 55 12.80 -14.11 13.86
C PRO A 55 11.39 -14.06 13.29
N HIS A 56 10.58 -13.15 13.83
CA HIS A 56 9.32 -12.76 13.20
C HIS A 56 9.58 -11.89 11.99
N ILE A 57 8.93 -12.16 10.86
CA ILE A 57 8.95 -11.29 9.67
C ILE A 57 7.60 -10.62 9.52
N PHE A 58 7.62 -9.29 9.61
CA PHE A 58 6.47 -8.43 9.34
C PHE A 58 6.62 -7.76 7.99
N PHE A 59 5.75 -8.09 7.03
CA PHE A 59 5.80 -7.55 5.67
C PHE A 59 4.76 -6.44 5.46
N LEU A 60 5.16 -5.31 4.88
CA LEU A 60 4.24 -4.26 4.46
C LEU A 60 3.69 -4.59 3.07
N SER A 61 2.47 -5.13 3.04
CA SER A 61 1.71 -5.34 1.82
C SER A 61 0.89 -4.09 1.46
N SER A 62 -0.12 -4.23 0.63
CA SER A 62 -0.99 -3.15 0.19
C SER A 62 -2.41 -3.66 0.01
N ILE A 63 -3.41 -2.84 0.25
CA ILE A 63 -4.80 -3.16 -0.10
C ILE A 63 -4.95 -3.47 -1.58
N SER A 64 -4.09 -2.90 -2.44
CA SER A 64 -4.11 -3.17 -3.88
C SER A 64 -3.81 -4.61 -4.25
N SER A 65 -3.17 -5.40 -3.37
CA SER A 65 -2.92 -6.84 -3.60
C SER A 65 -4.20 -7.64 -3.78
N VAL A 66 -5.30 -7.19 -3.18
CA VAL A 66 -6.59 -7.88 -3.17
C VAL A 66 -7.67 -7.20 -4.02
N MET A 67 -7.31 -6.18 -4.79
CA MET A 67 -8.26 -5.45 -5.67
C MET A 67 -8.89 -6.35 -6.76
N GLY A 68 -8.23 -7.44 -7.13
CA GLY A 68 -8.80 -8.44 -8.04
C GLY A 68 -9.79 -9.39 -7.38
N HIS A 69 -9.85 -9.42 -6.05
CA HIS A 69 -10.75 -10.32 -5.33
C HIS A 69 -12.19 -9.77 -5.35
N ARG A 70 -13.10 -10.61 -5.79
CA ARG A 70 -14.54 -10.32 -5.79
C ARG A 70 -15.22 -11.28 -4.85
N ASN A 71 -15.62 -10.79 -3.68
CA ASN A 71 -16.46 -11.57 -2.77
C ASN A 71 -17.93 -11.27 -3.07
N SER A 72 -18.69 -12.30 -3.43
CA SER A 72 -20.06 -12.17 -3.89
C SER A 72 -21.10 -12.11 -2.75
N GLU A 73 -20.74 -12.50 -1.53
CA GLU A 73 -21.77 -12.74 -0.49
C GLU A 73 -21.80 -11.68 0.62
N SER A 74 -20.67 -11.15 1.08
CA SER A 74 -20.65 -10.22 2.22
C SER A 74 -20.21 -8.80 1.88
N GLY A 75 -19.57 -8.58 0.73
CA GLY A 75 -18.94 -7.30 0.39
C GLY A 75 -17.73 -6.94 1.27
N LEU A 76 -17.38 -7.78 2.25
CA LEU A 76 -16.25 -7.59 3.16
C LEU A 76 -15.05 -8.38 2.68
N LEU A 77 -13.88 -7.73 2.67
CA LEU A 77 -12.59 -8.40 2.47
C LEU A 77 -12.03 -8.84 3.83
N PRO A 78 -11.90 -10.14 4.09
CA PRO A 78 -11.43 -10.63 5.38
C PRO A 78 -9.91 -10.49 5.56
N GLU A 79 -9.48 -10.41 6.83
CA GLU A 79 -8.07 -10.41 7.24
C GLU A 79 -7.50 -11.85 7.18
N THR A 80 -7.50 -12.40 5.98
CA THR A 80 -6.99 -13.75 5.67
C THR A 80 -6.22 -13.74 4.35
N ILE A 81 -5.52 -14.85 4.07
CA ILE A 81 -4.97 -15.09 2.73
C ILE A 81 -6.13 -15.28 1.76
N LEU A 82 -6.16 -14.47 0.72
CA LEU A 82 -7.20 -14.52 -0.31
C LEU A 82 -6.66 -15.13 -1.59
N THR A 83 -7.36 -16.14 -2.10
CA THR A 83 -7.06 -16.74 -3.40
C THR A 83 -8.05 -16.21 -4.44
N THR A 84 -7.53 -15.66 -5.53
CA THR A 84 -8.34 -15.19 -6.65
C THR A 84 -7.67 -15.53 -7.98
N THR A 85 -8.50 -15.80 -8.98
CA THR A 85 -8.06 -15.98 -10.38
C THR A 85 -8.08 -14.66 -11.15
N THR A 86 -8.67 -13.60 -10.59
CA THR A 86 -8.70 -12.27 -11.20
C THR A 86 -7.44 -11.51 -10.79
N PRO A 87 -6.54 -11.19 -11.73
CA PRO A 87 -5.34 -10.43 -11.40
C PRO A 87 -5.70 -9.01 -10.96
N ALA A 88 -4.88 -8.45 -10.07
CA ALA A 88 -4.97 -7.04 -9.74
C ALA A 88 -4.60 -6.15 -10.95
N PRO A 89 -5.01 -4.86 -10.94
CA PRO A 89 -4.98 -4.04 -12.15
C PRO A 89 -3.56 -3.71 -12.67
N ASN A 90 -2.53 -3.83 -11.86
CA ASN A 90 -1.16 -3.44 -12.23
C ASN A 90 -0.09 -4.37 -11.66
N GLY A 91 1.16 -4.20 -12.13
CA GLY A 91 2.29 -5.03 -11.73
C GLY A 91 2.67 -4.89 -10.26
N TYR A 92 2.54 -3.70 -9.67
CA TYR A 92 2.77 -3.45 -8.25
C TYR A 92 1.81 -4.29 -7.38
N ALA A 93 0.53 -4.18 -7.64
CA ALA A 93 -0.51 -4.90 -6.90
C ALA A 93 -0.33 -6.42 -7.00
N ASN A 94 -0.10 -6.94 -8.21
CA ASN A 94 0.19 -8.36 -8.43
C ASN A 94 1.49 -8.80 -7.73
N SER A 95 2.51 -7.96 -7.66
CA SER A 95 3.75 -8.28 -6.96
C SER A 95 3.54 -8.42 -5.44
N LYS A 96 2.69 -7.57 -4.85
CA LYS A 96 2.31 -7.65 -3.43
C LYS A 96 1.50 -8.93 -3.16
N TYR A 97 0.53 -9.24 -4.03
CA TYR A 97 -0.23 -10.48 -3.97
C TYR A 97 0.67 -11.73 -3.96
N ILE A 98 1.62 -11.80 -4.89
CA ILE A 98 2.58 -12.92 -4.95
C ILE A 98 3.44 -12.98 -3.68
N ALA A 99 3.87 -11.84 -3.14
CA ALA A 99 4.65 -11.79 -1.91
C ALA A 99 3.86 -12.34 -0.70
N GLU A 100 2.57 -12.02 -0.58
CA GLU A 100 1.68 -12.57 0.45
C GLU A 100 1.61 -14.10 0.36
N HIS A 101 1.48 -14.65 -0.85
CA HIS A 101 1.45 -16.10 -1.08
C HIS A 101 2.78 -16.80 -0.85
N LEU A 102 3.92 -16.14 -1.12
CA LEU A 102 5.24 -16.66 -0.77
C LEU A 102 5.42 -16.78 0.75
N ILE A 103 4.90 -15.82 1.50
CA ILE A 103 4.91 -15.80 2.97
C ILE A 103 4.00 -16.89 3.52
N ASP A 104 2.79 -17.03 2.99
CA ASP A 104 1.84 -18.09 3.38
C ASP A 104 2.40 -19.49 3.11
N TYR A 105 3.01 -19.68 1.94
CA TYR A 105 3.68 -20.94 1.63
C TYR A 105 4.81 -21.26 2.60
N ALA A 106 5.60 -20.27 2.99
CA ALA A 106 6.69 -20.46 3.95
C ALA A 106 6.16 -20.87 5.34
N GLU A 107 5.07 -20.25 5.81
CA GLU A 107 4.46 -20.62 7.11
C GLU A 107 3.95 -22.04 7.08
N LYS A 108 3.24 -22.46 6.04
CA LYS A 108 2.72 -23.82 5.86
C LYS A 108 3.85 -24.88 5.85
N GLN A 109 4.95 -24.58 5.18
CA GLN A 109 6.13 -25.46 5.17
C GLN A 109 6.77 -25.61 6.54
N GLN A 110 6.74 -24.56 7.38
CA GLN A 110 7.24 -24.65 8.76
C GLN A 110 6.30 -25.49 9.64
N GLU A 111 4.99 -25.37 9.46
CA GLU A 111 3.99 -26.17 10.19
C GLU A 111 4.12 -27.66 9.85
N GLU A 112 4.24 -28.02 8.57
CA GLU A 112 4.43 -29.40 8.12
C GLU A 112 5.71 -30.02 8.71
N GLN A 113 6.85 -29.29 8.69
CA GLN A 113 8.11 -29.77 9.23
C GLN A 113 8.09 -29.97 10.75
N GLN A 114 7.33 -29.15 11.50
CA GLN A 114 7.18 -29.30 12.94
C GLN A 114 6.34 -30.53 13.32
N ASN A 115 5.32 -30.83 12.51
CA ASN A 115 4.48 -32.02 12.74
C ASN A 115 5.22 -33.33 12.49
N ASP A 116 6.19 -33.34 11.55
CA ASP A 116 6.97 -34.53 11.20
C ASP A 116 8.14 -34.80 12.16
N HIS A 117 8.64 -33.78 12.86
CA HIS A 117 9.79 -33.93 13.76
C HIS A 117 9.39 -33.70 15.22
N GLN A 118 9.54 -34.73 16.07
CA GLN A 118 9.30 -34.69 17.53
C GLN A 118 10.20 -33.70 18.31
N GLN A 119 11.11 -32.99 17.65
CA GLN A 119 11.96 -31.96 18.24
C GLN A 119 11.45 -30.58 17.87
N ALA A 120 10.82 -29.91 18.81
CA ALA A 120 10.35 -28.53 18.68
C ALA A 120 11.53 -27.55 18.57
N ARG A 121 12.07 -27.37 17.36
CA ARG A 121 12.97 -26.25 17.08
C ARG A 121 12.10 -24.98 16.94
N ALA A 122 12.58 -23.87 17.53
CA ALA A 122 11.95 -22.58 17.28
C ALA A 122 11.91 -22.31 15.77
N ALA A 123 10.73 -22.01 15.24
CA ALA A 123 10.53 -21.70 13.84
C ALA A 123 10.11 -20.23 13.68
N PRO A 124 10.58 -19.55 12.61
CA PRO A 124 10.16 -18.19 12.33
C PRO A 124 8.65 -18.11 12.14
N SER A 125 8.07 -16.96 12.44
CA SER A 125 6.66 -16.67 12.17
C SER A 125 6.54 -15.50 11.21
N PHE A 126 5.36 -15.38 10.58
CA PHE A 126 5.14 -14.41 9.54
C PHE A 126 3.80 -13.71 9.74
N SER A 127 3.82 -12.40 9.49
CA SER A 127 2.61 -11.61 9.36
C SER A 127 2.78 -10.51 8.31
N PHE A 128 1.68 -9.93 7.87
CA PHE A 128 1.74 -8.77 7.00
C PHE A 128 0.52 -7.85 7.19
N ALA A 129 0.74 -6.58 6.85
CA ALA A 129 -0.33 -5.59 6.84
C ALA A 129 -0.60 -5.11 5.40
N ARG A 130 -1.86 -5.16 4.97
CA ARG A 130 -2.35 -4.52 3.76
C ARG A 130 -2.61 -3.06 4.07
N VAL A 131 -1.65 -2.23 3.66
CA VAL A 131 -1.66 -0.79 3.94
C VAL A 131 -2.58 -0.09 2.95
N GLY A 132 -3.46 0.79 3.47
CA GLY A 132 -4.34 1.65 2.69
C GLY A 132 -3.61 2.82 2.02
N GLN A 133 -4.36 3.78 1.51
CA GLN A 133 -3.79 5.01 0.93
C GLN A 133 -3.15 5.85 2.04
N VAL A 134 -1.85 6.17 1.87
CA VAL A 134 -1.09 6.91 2.87
C VAL A 134 -1.15 8.41 2.60
N ALA A 135 -1.50 9.18 3.62
CA ALA A 135 -1.47 10.64 3.60
C ALA A 135 -0.23 11.20 4.32
N GLY A 136 -0.04 12.51 4.22
CA GLY A 136 0.96 13.23 5.03
C GLY A 136 0.73 13.09 6.52
N ALA A 137 1.76 13.43 7.32
CA ALA A 137 1.69 13.41 8.77
C ALA A 137 0.70 14.47 9.30
N VAL A 138 0.01 14.15 10.41
CA VAL A 138 -0.95 15.08 11.06
C VAL A 138 -0.46 15.63 12.39
N ARG A 139 0.50 14.98 13.06
CA ARG A 139 1.04 15.42 14.34
C ARG A 139 2.24 16.35 14.23
N SER A 140 2.95 16.31 13.10
CA SER A 140 4.12 17.14 12.84
C SER A 140 4.20 17.52 11.37
N PRO A 141 4.81 18.67 11.02
CA PRO A 141 5.07 19.00 9.63
C PRO A 141 5.90 17.90 8.95
N GLY A 142 5.43 17.44 7.80
CA GLY A 142 6.09 16.42 6.99
C GLY A 142 6.30 16.90 5.56
N LEU A 143 7.17 16.21 4.84
CA LEU A 143 7.34 16.40 3.40
C LEU A 143 6.52 15.35 2.66
N TRP A 144 5.68 15.79 1.74
CA TRP A 144 4.99 14.91 0.82
C TRP A 144 5.70 14.94 -0.53
N ASN A 145 6.08 13.80 -1.04
CA ASN A 145 6.70 13.70 -2.35
C ASN A 145 5.72 14.19 -3.44
N ARG A 146 6.10 15.24 -4.17
CA ARG A 146 5.26 15.85 -5.19
C ARG A 146 4.89 14.94 -6.36
N ALA A 147 5.63 13.84 -6.55
CA ALA A 147 5.37 12.85 -7.58
C ALA A 147 4.33 11.81 -7.17
N GLU A 148 3.91 11.80 -5.91
CA GLU A 148 2.88 10.89 -5.42
C GLU A 148 1.48 11.29 -5.89
N TRP A 149 0.55 10.36 -5.73
CA TRP A 149 -0.79 10.46 -6.28
C TRP A 149 -1.58 11.68 -5.79
N PHE A 150 -1.57 11.99 -4.48
CA PHE A 150 -2.37 13.10 -3.94
C PHE A 150 -1.83 14.48 -4.34
N PRO A 151 -0.53 14.80 -4.19
CA PRO A 151 0.03 16.03 -4.75
C PRO A 151 -0.20 16.16 -6.26
N SER A 152 -0.11 15.06 -7.00
CA SER A 152 -0.40 15.03 -8.44
C SER A 152 -1.88 15.31 -8.73
N LEU A 153 -2.81 14.74 -7.93
CA LEU A 153 -4.24 15.03 -8.02
C LEU A 153 -4.51 16.51 -7.77
N VAL A 154 -4.00 17.08 -6.68
CA VAL A 154 -4.20 18.49 -6.32
C VAL A 154 -3.70 19.42 -7.42
N GLN A 155 -2.48 19.17 -7.93
CA GLN A 155 -1.91 19.99 -9.01
C GLN A 155 -2.71 19.86 -10.32
N SER A 156 -3.14 18.65 -10.67
CA SER A 156 -3.97 18.40 -11.84
C SER A 156 -5.38 19.02 -11.69
N SER A 157 -5.96 18.95 -10.49
CA SER A 157 -7.24 19.61 -10.19
C SER A 157 -7.19 21.12 -10.41
N ARG A 158 -6.05 21.75 -10.16
CA ARG A 158 -5.84 23.16 -10.52
C ARG A 158 -5.89 23.39 -12.04
N HIS A 159 -5.31 22.48 -12.82
CA HIS A 159 -5.30 22.56 -14.27
C HIS A 159 -6.70 22.37 -14.87
N ILE A 160 -7.40 21.31 -14.44
CA ILE A 160 -8.74 20.96 -14.92
C ILE A 160 -9.88 21.74 -14.23
N GLN A 161 -9.57 22.58 -13.25
CA GLN A 161 -10.50 23.41 -12.45
C GLN A 161 -11.60 22.59 -11.75
N ALA A 162 -11.30 21.34 -11.37
CA ALA A 162 -12.22 20.46 -10.67
C ALA A 162 -11.50 19.55 -9.68
N LEU A 163 -12.16 19.25 -8.55
CA LEU A 163 -11.75 18.26 -7.54
C LEU A 163 -12.70 17.06 -7.58
N PRO A 164 -12.21 15.84 -7.33
CA PRO A 164 -13.08 14.68 -7.18
C PRO A 164 -13.94 14.78 -5.92
N ASP A 165 -15.06 14.08 -5.91
CA ASP A 165 -16.04 14.09 -4.83
C ASP A 165 -15.68 13.16 -3.66
N THR A 166 -14.77 12.21 -3.86
CA THR A 166 -14.43 11.19 -2.85
C THR A 166 -12.94 10.88 -2.83
N LEU A 167 -12.39 10.73 -1.62
CA LEU A 167 -11.02 10.24 -1.33
C LEU A 167 -11.01 9.60 0.07
N ASP A 168 -10.16 8.58 0.25
CA ASP A 168 -9.87 7.96 1.55
C ASP A 168 -8.36 7.79 1.75
N TRP A 169 -7.87 7.99 2.98
CA TRP A 169 -6.47 7.86 3.34
C TRP A 169 -6.22 7.67 4.84
N VAL A 170 -5.00 7.22 5.19
CA VAL A 170 -4.51 7.10 6.57
C VAL A 170 -3.24 7.95 6.76
N PRO A 171 -3.15 8.81 7.80
CA PRO A 171 -1.96 9.61 8.07
C PRO A 171 -0.73 8.74 8.36
N VAL A 172 0.41 9.08 7.75
CA VAL A 172 1.64 8.28 7.79
C VAL A 172 2.20 8.07 9.19
N ASP A 173 2.14 9.08 10.06
CA ASP A 173 2.63 9.02 11.43
C ASP A 173 1.78 8.12 12.33
N LEU A 174 0.45 8.16 12.16
CA LEU A 174 -0.48 7.25 12.84
C LEU A 174 -0.33 5.82 12.32
N LEU A 175 -0.21 5.68 11.01
CA LEU A 175 0.02 4.38 10.37
C LEU A 175 1.30 3.74 10.86
N ALA A 176 2.40 4.49 10.94
CA ALA A 176 3.69 3.98 11.39
C ALA A 176 3.62 3.41 12.82
N GLU A 177 2.91 4.08 13.73
CA GLU A 177 2.70 3.57 15.09
C GLU A 177 1.93 2.25 15.07
N VAL A 178 0.83 2.16 14.31
CA VAL A 178 0.05 0.93 14.17
C VAL A 178 0.89 -0.22 13.62
N LEU A 179 1.68 0.04 12.58
CA LEU A 179 2.52 -1.00 11.96
C LEU A 179 3.62 -1.50 12.91
N VAL A 180 4.22 -0.62 13.72
CA VAL A 180 5.21 -1.00 14.73
C VAL A 180 4.55 -1.83 15.84
N GLU A 181 3.39 -1.40 16.34
CA GLU A 181 2.62 -2.17 17.34
C GLU A 181 2.30 -3.58 16.83
N LEU A 182 1.77 -3.72 15.62
CA LEU A 182 1.43 -5.02 15.02
C LEU A 182 2.68 -5.91 14.82
N ALA A 183 3.80 -5.33 14.39
CA ALA A 183 5.04 -6.07 14.19
C ALA A 183 5.62 -6.60 15.52
N LEU A 184 5.56 -5.79 16.59
CA LEU A 184 6.03 -6.18 17.91
C LEU A 184 5.16 -7.25 18.54
N LEU A 185 3.84 -7.20 18.35
CA LEU A 185 2.91 -8.22 18.83
C LEU A 185 3.16 -9.56 18.16
N GLY A 186 3.27 -9.59 16.84
CA GLY A 186 3.60 -10.81 16.09
C GLY A 186 4.93 -11.44 16.53
N ALA A 187 5.91 -10.61 16.91
CA ALA A 187 7.16 -11.08 17.48
C ALA A 187 6.98 -11.64 18.90
N ALA A 188 6.14 -11.05 19.74
CA ALA A 188 5.91 -11.49 21.12
C ALA A 188 5.25 -12.87 21.20
N ASP A 189 4.35 -13.20 20.28
CA ASP A 189 3.71 -14.52 20.18
C ASP A 189 4.73 -15.67 19.99
N ASN A 190 5.89 -15.38 19.35
CA ASN A 190 7.00 -16.34 19.22
C ASN A 190 7.76 -16.59 20.52
N TYR A 191 7.73 -15.65 21.47
CA TYR A 191 8.56 -15.70 22.70
C TYR A 191 7.80 -16.11 23.96
N GLY A 192 6.61 -16.71 23.83
CA GLY A 192 5.99 -17.42 24.95
C GLY A 192 4.92 -16.67 25.72
N CYS A 193 4.29 -15.67 25.11
CA CYS A 193 2.98 -15.19 25.58
C CYS A 193 1.90 -15.67 24.60
N PRO A 194 1.46 -16.95 24.68
CA PRO A 194 0.46 -17.45 23.74
C PRO A 194 -0.86 -16.71 23.99
N SER A 195 -1.27 -15.89 23.05
CA SER A 195 -2.67 -15.46 23.00
C SER A 195 -3.51 -16.71 22.71
N ALA A 196 -4.32 -17.11 23.68
CA ALA A 196 -4.87 -18.42 23.89
C ALA A 196 -5.98 -18.83 22.89
N THR A 197 -5.80 -18.79 21.57
CA THR A 197 -6.93 -19.12 20.67
C THR A 197 -6.64 -19.89 19.38
N SER A 198 -5.42 -20.27 19.01
CA SER A 198 -5.31 -21.12 17.82
C SER A 198 -4.31 -22.26 17.94
N SER A 199 -4.80 -23.46 17.72
CA SER A 199 -4.04 -24.73 17.65
C SER A 199 -3.33 -24.93 16.30
N SER A 200 -3.45 -24.01 15.35
CA SER A 200 -2.76 -24.04 14.05
C SER A 200 -2.00 -22.73 13.82
N ARG A 201 -0.75 -22.84 13.37
CA ARG A 201 0.05 -21.72 12.91
C ARG A 201 -0.50 -21.23 11.57
N SER A 202 -0.90 -19.98 11.50
CA SER A 202 -1.29 -19.34 10.26
C SER A 202 -0.70 -17.94 10.17
N VAL A 203 -0.42 -17.49 8.95
CA VAL A 203 0.00 -16.10 8.71
C VAL A 203 -1.05 -15.16 9.24
N GLN A 204 -0.64 -14.22 10.11
CA GLN A 204 -1.53 -13.16 10.57
C GLN A 204 -1.61 -12.07 9.52
N VAL A 205 -2.83 -11.76 9.09
CA VAL A 205 -3.13 -10.72 8.09
C VAL A 205 -3.83 -9.56 8.77
N TYR A 206 -3.38 -8.34 8.48
CA TYR A 206 -3.96 -7.12 9.03
C TYR A 206 -4.34 -6.15 7.90
N HIS A 207 -5.43 -5.41 8.10
CA HIS A 207 -5.82 -4.31 7.22
C HIS A 207 -5.50 -2.97 7.90
N ALA A 208 -4.35 -2.39 7.56
CA ALA A 208 -3.92 -1.08 8.06
C ALA A 208 -4.56 0.04 7.22
N VAL A 209 -5.86 0.18 7.35
CA VAL A 209 -6.71 1.18 6.69
C VAL A 209 -7.25 2.18 7.71
N ASN A 210 -7.83 3.28 7.24
CA ASN A 210 -8.47 4.24 8.12
C ASN A 210 -9.80 3.69 8.64
N LEU A 211 -9.87 3.44 9.94
CA LEU A 211 -11.09 2.95 10.60
C LEU A 211 -12.13 4.08 10.83
N HIS A 212 -11.67 5.32 10.77
CA HIS A 212 -12.49 6.51 10.96
C HIS A 212 -12.28 7.42 9.75
N SER A 213 -12.80 6.98 8.58
CA SER A 213 -12.71 7.78 7.37
C SER A 213 -13.31 9.18 7.62
N GLN A 214 -12.52 10.20 7.38
CA GLN A 214 -13.02 11.57 7.37
C GLN A 214 -13.60 11.83 5.99
N SER A 215 -14.80 12.39 5.97
CA SER A 215 -15.40 12.80 4.71
C SER A 215 -14.47 13.77 4.00
N TRP A 216 -14.13 13.48 2.75
CA TRP A 216 -13.42 14.42 1.87
C TRP A 216 -14.12 15.77 1.77
N ASP A 217 -15.43 15.82 1.99
CA ASP A 217 -16.22 17.04 2.05
C ASP A 217 -15.75 18.04 3.09
N LEU A 218 -15.10 17.59 4.17
CA LEU A 218 -14.51 18.47 5.19
C LEU A 218 -13.18 19.09 4.76
N ILE A 219 -12.39 18.38 3.96
CA ILE A 219 -11.04 18.78 3.55
C ILE A 219 -11.05 19.49 2.19
N ARG A 220 -11.94 19.06 1.30
CA ARG A 220 -12.05 19.60 -0.06
C ARG A 220 -12.17 21.12 -0.15
N PRO A 221 -12.98 21.81 0.67
CA PRO A 221 -13.04 23.29 0.64
C PRO A 221 -11.69 23.93 0.93
N VAL A 222 -10.94 23.41 1.91
CA VAL A 222 -9.61 23.92 2.27
C VAL A 222 -8.63 23.76 1.09
N VAL A 223 -8.69 22.62 0.41
CA VAL A 223 -7.87 22.38 -0.80
C VAL A 223 -8.28 23.30 -1.93
N ALA A 224 -9.58 23.47 -2.17
CA ALA A 224 -10.10 24.38 -3.21
C ALA A 224 -9.65 25.82 -2.96
N ASP A 225 -9.79 26.31 -1.73
CA ASP A 225 -9.35 27.66 -1.33
C ASP A 225 -7.84 27.85 -1.52
N ALA A 226 -7.03 26.85 -1.12
CA ALA A 226 -5.59 26.89 -1.32
C ALA A 226 -5.18 26.90 -2.80
N LEU A 227 -5.91 26.20 -3.67
CA LEU A 227 -5.68 26.20 -5.12
C LEU A 227 -6.02 27.56 -5.74
N LEU A 228 -7.10 28.21 -5.30
CA LEU A 228 -7.53 29.53 -5.74
C LEU A 228 -6.55 30.63 -5.28
N ALA A 229 -6.08 30.55 -4.02
CA ALA A 229 -5.14 31.54 -3.45
C ALA A 229 -3.79 31.60 -4.20
N GLN A 230 -3.37 30.51 -4.84
CA GLN A 230 -2.14 30.45 -5.64
C GLN A 230 -2.30 31.01 -7.07
N GLY A 231 -3.51 31.34 -7.50
CA GLY A 231 -3.79 31.96 -8.80
C GLY A 231 -3.59 33.47 -8.77
N LYS A 232 -2.85 34.02 -9.73
CA LYS A 232 -2.67 35.50 -9.85
C LYS A 232 -3.96 36.22 -10.25
N ASP A 233 -4.95 35.52 -10.81
CA ASP A 233 -6.24 36.04 -11.26
C ASP A 233 -7.37 35.44 -10.42
N ASN A 234 -7.64 36.04 -9.28
CA ASN A 234 -8.64 35.59 -8.32
C ASN A 234 -10.05 36.12 -8.58
N THR A 235 -10.36 36.51 -9.81
CA THR A 235 -11.66 37.09 -10.17
C THR A 235 -12.67 36.00 -10.51
N GLY A 236 -13.42 35.54 -9.51
CA GLY A 236 -14.65 34.76 -9.70
C GLY A 236 -14.51 33.32 -10.20
N LYS A 237 -13.31 32.75 -10.17
CA LYS A 237 -13.10 31.31 -10.48
C LYS A 237 -13.46 30.45 -9.29
N THR A 238 -14.26 29.43 -9.52
CA THR A 238 -14.58 28.37 -8.55
C THR A 238 -13.95 27.05 -9.00
N ILE A 239 -13.51 26.25 -8.05
CA ILE A 239 -13.11 24.85 -8.31
C ILE A 239 -14.38 24.00 -8.23
N GLU A 240 -14.72 23.35 -9.33
CA GLU A 240 -15.89 22.48 -9.43
C GLU A 240 -15.67 21.19 -8.62
N THR A 241 -16.71 20.61 -8.07
CA THR A 241 -16.69 19.26 -7.49
C THR A 241 -17.41 18.32 -8.44
N ILE A 242 -16.71 17.28 -8.87
CA ILE A 242 -17.21 16.32 -9.86
C ILE A 242 -16.97 14.88 -9.37
N PRO A 243 -17.74 13.90 -9.84
CA PRO A 243 -17.46 12.48 -9.59
C PRO A 243 -16.02 12.11 -9.99
N LEU A 244 -15.39 11.21 -9.21
CA LEU A 244 -14.02 10.76 -9.49
C LEU A 244 -13.87 10.22 -10.92
N CYS A 245 -14.87 9.47 -11.40
CA CYS A 245 -14.89 8.95 -12.78
C CYS A 245 -14.83 10.07 -13.83
N GLU A 246 -15.56 11.17 -13.62
CA GLU A 246 -15.53 12.33 -14.52
C GLU A 246 -14.18 13.05 -14.43
N TRP A 247 -13.62 13.16 -13.23
CA TRP A 247 -12.30 13.75 -13.02
C TRP A 247 -11.22 12.96 -13.79
N VAL A 248 -11.22 11.63 -13.69
CA VAL A 248 -10.33 10.73 -14.44
C VAL A 248 -10.50 10.89 -15.95
N GLN A 249 -11.74 11.01 -16.44
CA GLN A 249 -12.03 11.26 -17.86
C GLN A 249 -11.50 12.60 -18.34
N ARG A 250 -11.56 13.66 -17.53
CA ARG A 250 -10.98 14.96 -17.87
C ARG A 250 -9.45 14.87 -17.99
N VAL A 251 -8.78 14.17 -17.08
CA VAL A 251 -7.33 13.90 -17.18
C VAL A 251 -6.99 13.12 -18.45
N ARG A 252 -7.77 12.09 -18.79
CA ARG A 252 -7.57 11.31 -20.02
C ARG A 252 -7.74 12.15 -21.27
N ARG A 253 -8.77 12.99 -21.33
CA ARG A 253 -9.03 13.88 -22.47
C ARG A 253 -7.86 14.83 -22.74
N ASP A 254 -7.21 15.35 -21.71
CA ASP A 254 -6.03 16.20 -21.85
C ASP A 254 -4.87 15.45 -22.54
N ILE A 255 -4.68 14.18 -22.20
CA ILE A 255 -3.66 13.33 -22.84
C ILE A 255 -4.00 13.08 -24.31
N GLU A 256 -5.25 12.79 -24.62
CA GLU A 256 -5.72 12.55 -25.97
C GLU A 256 -5.54 13.78 -26.85
N ILE A 257 -5.88 14.96 -26.35
CA ILE A 257 -5.69 16.25 -27.05
C ILE A 257 -4.21 16.50 -27.32
N ALA A 258 -3.34 16.34 -26.32
CA ALA A 258 -1.90 16.54 -26.49
C ALA A 258 -1.29 15.53 -27.48
N SER A 259 -1.77 14.27 -27.44
CA SER A 259 -1.33 13.22 -28.36
C SER A 259 -1.80 13.49 -29.81
N ALA A 260 -3.04 13.95 -29.98
CA ALA A 260 -3.59 14.31 -31.31
C ALA A 260 -2.84 15.51 -31.93
N SER A 261 -2.51 16.51 -31.13
CA SER A 261 -1.70 17.67 -31.59
C SER A 261 -0.31 17.24 -32.03
N SER A 262 0.29 16.28 -31.31
CA SER A 262 1.59 15.69 -31.65
C SER A 262 1.58 14.90 -32.98
N LEU A 263 0.47 14.25 -33.32
CA LEU A 263 0.30 13.50 -34.57
C LEU A 263 0.01 14.40 -35.77
N ALA A 264 -0.69 15.51 -35.57
CA ALA A 264 -0.97 16.48 -36.63
C ALA A 264 0.30 17.20 -37.14
N ASP A 265 1.29 17.40 -36.27
CA ASP A 265 2.60 17.99 -36.60
C ASP A 265 3.68 16.93 -36.93
N ALA A 266 3.32 15.89 -37.69
CA ALA A 266 4.22 14.79 -38.07
C ALA A 266 5.54 15.19 -38.75
N LYS A 267 5.71 16.47 -39.13
CA LYS A 267 6.94 17.05 -39.66
C LYS A 267 7.92 17.52 -38.59
N ASN A 268 7.53 17.58 -37.31
CA ASN A 268 8.38 18.10 -36.24
C ASN A 268 8.27 17.26 -34.92
N LYS A 269 8.86 16.08 -34.93
CA LYS A 269 8.90 15.16 -33.74
C LYS A 269 9.30 15.85 -32.42
N SER A 270 10.09 16.92 -32.48
CA SER A 270 10.57 17.64 -31.28
C SER A 270 9.49 18.56 -30.65
N LEU A 271 8.47 18.99 -31.40
CA LEU A 271 7.38 19.82 -30.88
C LEU A 271 6.40 18.96 -30.07
N GLY A 272 6.00 17.79 -30.56
CA GLY A 272 5.07 16.91 -29.86
C GLY A 272 5.59 16.38 -28.51
N GLU A 273 6.90 16.17 -28.39
CA GLU A 273 7.53 15.78 -27.12
C GLU A 273 7.55 16.92 -26.11
N LYS A 274 7.74 18.17 -26.55
CA LYS A 274 7.66 19.37 -25.70
C LYS A 274 6.25 19.62 -25.19
N ASP A 275 5.22 19.44 -26.02
CA ASP A 275 3.83 19.64 -25.66
C ASP A 275 3.38 18.58 -24.63
N LEU A 276 3.80 17.32 -24.81
CA LEU A 276 3.56 16.27 -23.83
C LEU A 276 4.27 16.55 -22.49
N GLN A 277 5.52 17.01 -22.52
CA GLN A 277 6.24 17.39 -21.30
C GLN A 277 5.59 18.60 -20.61
N ALA A 278 5.10 19.58 -21.35
CA ALA A 278 4.37 20.73 -20.82
C ALA A 278 3.06 20.28 -20.16
N LEU A 279 2.30 19.39 -20.80
CA LEU A 279 1.10 18.79 -20.23
C LEU A 279 1.42 18.05 -18.92
N LEU A 280 2.40 17.16 -18.92
CA LEU A 280 2.77 16.38 -17.74
C LEU A 280 3.27 17.25 -16.57
N LYS A 281 3.73 18.46 -16.84
CA LYS A 281 4.09 19.45 -15.82
C LYS A 281 2.85 20.14 -15.23
N GLN A 282 1.84 20.41 -16.04
CA GLN A 282 0.59 21.07 -15.62
C GLN A 282 -0.42 20.07 -15.06
N ASN A 283 -0.46 18.88 -15.63
CA ASN A 283 -1.35 17.77 -15.25
C ASN A 283 -0.56 16.51 -14.91
N PRO A 284 0.14 16.46 -13.75
CA PRO A 284 0.98 15.33 -13.38
C PRO A 284 0.20 14.05 -13.13
N ALA A 285 -1.11 14.10 -12.84
CA ALA A 285 -1.97 12.93 -12.72
C ALA A 285 -2.02 12.09 -14.01
N ALA A 286 -1.74 12.70 -15.16
CA ALA A 286 -1.63 12.01 -16.44
C ALA A 286 -0.57 10.87 -16.40
N LYS A 287 0.46 10.99 -15.57
CA LYS A 287 1.46 9.91 -15.35
C LYS A 287 0.94 8.75 -14.51
N LEU A 288 -0.13 8.96 -13.78
CA LEU A 288 -0.72 8.03 -12.82
C LEU A 288 -2.15 7.65 -13.23
N LEU A 289 -2.50 7.76 -14.50
CA LEU A 289 -3.86 7.54 -14.99
C LEU A 289 -4.37 6.14 -14.62
N ASP A 290 -3.56 5.09 -14.79
CA ASP A 290 -3.93 3.71 -14.46
C ASP A 290 -4.20 3.54 -12.95
N PHE A 291 -3.47 4.26 -12.11
CA PHE A 291 -3.70 4.29 -10.67
C PHE A 291 -5.05 4.93 -10.34
N PHE A 292 -5.37 6.10 -10.92
CA PHE A 292 -6.66 6.76 -10.69
C PHE A 292 -7.84 5.97 -11.24
N GLN A 293 -7.65 5.24 -12.34
CA GLN A 293 -8.66 4.28 -12.84
C GLN A 293 -8.87 3.12 -11.88
N GLY A 294 -7.82 2.65 -11.22
CA GLY A 294 -7.92 1.65 -10.15
C GLY A 294 -8.75 2.16 -8.98
N LEU A 295 -8.52 3.39 -8.52
CA LEU A 295 -9.33 4.02 -7.46
C LEU A 295 -10.80 4.17 -7.86
N GLU A 296 -11.09 4.54 -9.11
CA GLU A 296 -12.47 4.61 -9.63
C GLU A 296 -13.17 3.25 -9.50
N MET A 297 -12.48 2.16 -9.83
CA MET A 297 -13.03 0.80 -9.71
C MET A 297 -13.28 0.40 -8.25
N GLU A 298 -12.42 0.80 -7.31
CA GLU A 298 -12.61 0.56 -5.87
C GLU A 298 -13.86 1.27 -5.35
N HIS A 299 -14.04 2.54 -5.67
CA HIS A 299 -15.21 3.31 -5.23
C HIS A 299 -16.52 2.79 -5.82
N THR A 300 -16.50 2.29 -7.03
CA THR A 300 -17.70 1.71 -7.68
C THR A 300 -18.14 0.40 -7.03
N GLN A 301 -17.25 -0.31 -6.34
CA GLN A 301 -17.51 -1.65 -5.77
C GLN A 301 -17.74 -1.66 -4.25
N SER A 302 -17.70 -0.52 -3.56
CA SER A 302 -17.91 -0.40 -2.10
C SER A 302 -17.21 -1.51 -1.31
N VAL A 303 -15.91 -1.71 -1.55
CA VAL A 303 -15.14 -2.74 -0.85
C VAL A 303 -14.93 -2.29 0.59
N VAL A 304 -15.52 -3.01 1.52
CA VAL A 304 -15.32 -2.79 2.96
C VAL A 304 -14.30 -3.80 3.47
N PHE A 305 -13.25 -3.30 4.12
CA PHE A 305 -12.22 -4.14 4.71
C PHE A 305 -12.63 -4.59 6.12
N GLU A 306 -12.53 -5.88 6.40
CA GLU A 306 -12.59 -6.38 7.76
C GLU A 306 -11.33 -5.94 8.52
N TRP A 307 -11.48 -5.55 9.79
CA TRP A 307 -10.38 -5.04 10.63
C TRP A 307 -10.41 -5.63 12.06
N VAL A 308 -11.06 -6.76 12.22
CA VAL A 308 -11.28 -7.40 13.53
C VAL A 308 -9.98 -7.79 14.20
N HIS A 309 -9.02 -8.38 13.46
CA HIS A 309 -7.71 -8.75 13.99
C HIS A 309 -6.89 -7.50 14.34
N THR A 310 -6.86 -6.51 13.45
CA THR A 310 -6.16 -5.24 13.66
C THR A 310 -6.67 -4.52 14.90
N ALA A 311 -7.99 -4.46 15.13
CA ALA A 311 -8.58 -3.83 16.30
C ALA A 311 -8.27 -4.59 17.60
N LYS A 312 -8.45 -5.92 17.62
CA LYS A 312 -8.17 -6.74 18.81
C LYS A 312 -6.73 -6.62 19.26
N MET A 313 -5.77 -6.64 18.33
CA MET A 313 -4.36 -6.50 18.65
C MET A 313 -4.03 -5.15 19.26
N ARG A 314 -4.64 -4.05 18.79
CA ARG A 314 -4.46 -2.73 19.40
C ARG A 314 -5.09 -2.60 20.80
N GLU A 315 -6.16 -3.30 21.08
CA GLU A 315 -6.74 -3.35 22.43
C GLU A 315 -5.80 -4.07 23.41
N VAL A 316 -5.17 -5.15 22.98
CA VAL A 316 -4.17 -5.89 23.79
C VAL A 316 -2.98 -5.00 24.14
N THR A 317 -2.45 -4.19 23.20
CA THR A 317 -1.33 -3.28 23.47
C THR A 317 -1.70 -2.14 24.43
N ARG A 318 -2.95 -1.69 24.45
CA ARG A 318 -3.41 -0.59 25.31
C ARG A 318 -3.90 -1.06 26.69
N GLY A 319 -4.38 -2.30 26.81
CA GLY A 319 -4.99 -2.84 28.03
C GLY A 319 -4.13 -3.83 28.82
N GLY A 320 -3.09 -4.38 28.23
CA GLY A 320 -2.28 -5.43 28.81
C GLY A 320 -0.84 -4.99 29.04
N GLY A 321 -0.59 -4.21 30.08
CA GLY A 321 0.71 -4.26 30.70
C GLY A 321 0.93 -5.69 31.20
N CYS A 322 1.72 -6.51 30.52
CA CYS A 322 2.33 -7.69 31.15
C CYS A 322 3.13 -7.15 32.33
N THR A 323 2.56 -7.24 33.52
CA THR A 323 3.32 -7.10 34.75
C THR A 323 4.32 -8.26 34.78
N ALA A 324 5.59 -7.90 34.70
CA ALA A 324 6.74 -8.81 34.81
C ALA A 324 6.72 -9.56 36.13
#